data_95feff591e04e67d2c088fcbb65607d5
#
_entry.id   95feff591e04e67d2c088fcbb65607d5
#
_cell.length_a   1.000
_cell.length_b   1.000
_cell.length_c   1.000
_cell.angle_alpha   90.00
_cell.angle_beta   90.00
_cell.angle_gamma   90.00
#
_symmetry.space_group_name_H-M   'P 1'
#
loop_
_entity.id
_entity.type
_entity.pdbx_description
1 polymer ?
#
loop_
_entity_poly.entity_id
_entity_poly.type
_entity_poly.pdbx_seq_one_letter_code
_entity_poly.pdbx_strand_id
1 'polypeptide(L)'
;MGTVNGELVCHVAVTPLFTANAYRATRLVVMPEWQGAGVGTQFLNFVMQYHLEGNGRCNRKLHTFFHTSHPQLCNYLRHSNKWEQTSAKLHGDNKARGQASMIKTCKPIQGEKVMVAGYGGHFRAVQGFKYLGQITETTTEDNKNEGKV
;
A
#
# COMPACT_ATOMS: atom_id res chain seq x y z
N MET A 1 -5.96 -13.14 4.56
CA MET A 1 -5.82 -14.17 3.51
C MET A 1 -7.17 -14.39 2.88
N GLY A 2 -7.22 -14.50 1.55
CA GLY A 2 -8.41 -14.89 0.79
C GLY A 2 -8.27 -16.34 0.35
N THR A 3 -9.30 -17.14 0.56
CA THR A 3 -9.32 -18.57 0.20
C THR A 3 -10.59 -18.90 -0.58
N VAL A 4 -10.50 -19.88 -1.46
CA VAL A 4 -11.64 -20.49 -2.16
C VAL A 4 -11.56 -21.99 -1.98
N ASN A 5 -12.60 -22.62 -1.49
CA ASN A 5 -12.64 -24.07 -1.17
C ASN A 5 -11.46 -24.55 -0.29
N GLY A 6 -10.97 -23.68 0.61
CA GLY A 6 -9.84 -23.98 1.48
C GLY A 6 -8.45 -23.72 0.87
N GLU A 7 -8.36 -23.45 -0.44
CA GLU A 7 -7.09 -23.12 -1.11
C GLU A 7 -6.80 -21.63 -1.03
N LEU A 8 -5.52 -21.29 -0.84
CA LEU A 8 -5.06 -19.91 -0.78
C LEU A 8 -5.14 -19.27 -2.18
N VAL A 9 -5.86 -18.17 -2.29
CA VAL A 9 -6.02 -17.39 -3.54
C VAL A 9 -5.19 -16.10 -3.50
N CYS A 10 -5.27 -15.39 -2.38
CA CYS A 10 -4.57 -14.11 -2.24
C CYS A 10 -4.23 -13.81 -0.77
N HIS A 11 -3.24 -12.97 -0.62
CA HIS A 11 -2.76 -12.51 0.69
C HIS A 11 -2.36 -11.05 0.64
N VAL A 12 -2.71 -10.28 1.65
CA VAL A 12 -2.19 -8.93 1.87
C VAL A 12 -1.63 -8.81 3.29
N ALA A 13 -0.45 -8.24 3.43
CA ALA A 13 0.14 -7.92 4.71
C ALA A 13 -0.08 -6.44 5.02
N VAL A 14 -0.63 -6.15 6.19
CA VAL A 14 -0.91 -4.79 6.66
C VAL A 14 -0.23 -4.58 8.01
N THR A 15 0.47 -3.46 8.15
CA THR A 15 1.17 -3.08 9.38
C THR A 15 0.71 -1.69 9.83
N PRO A 16 0.60 -1.44 11.13
CA PRO A 16 0.33 -0.09 11.64
C PRO A 16 1.55 0.81 11.46
N LEU A 17 1.31 2.07 11.10
CA LEU A 17 2.28 3.14 11.08
C LEU A 17 2.02 4.04 12.28
N PHE A 18 2.77 3.84 13.35
CA PHE A 18 2.54 4.57 14.61
C PHE A 18 2.77 6.08 14.49
N THR A 19 3.74 6.49 13.67
CA THR A 19 4.08 7.91 13.46
C THR A 19 3.04 8.65 12.62
N ALA A 20 2.35 7.95 11.72
CA ALA A 20 1.38 8.56 10.80
C ALA A 20 -0.07 8.30 11.21
N ASN A 21 -0.30 7.57 12.33
CA ASN A 21 -1.63 7.16 12.77
C ASN A 21 -2.47 6.54 11.61
N ALA A 22 -1.88 5.60 10.91
CA ALA A 22 -2.41 4.97 9.71
C ALA A 22 -1.95 3.52 9.63
N TYR A 23 -2.49 2.79 8.67
CA TYR A 23 -1.98 1.48 8.27
C TYR A 23 -1.15 1.58 6.99
N ARG A 24 -0.31 0.60 6.77
CA ARG A 24 0.42 0.41 5.52
C ARG A 24 0.26 -1.02 5.03
N ALA A 25 -0.28 -1.20 3.84
CA ALA A 25 -0.22 -2.47 3.14
C ALA A 25 1.18 -2.61 2.51
N THR A 26 1.91 -3.62 2.93
CA THR A 26 3.32 -3.81 2.59
C THR A 26 3.51 -4.82 1.47
N ARG A 27 2.59 -5.75 1.33
CA ARG A 27 2.68 -6.81 0.33
C ARG A 27 1.28 -7.28 -0.07
N LEU A 28 1.06 -7.37 -1.38
CA LEU A 28 -0.09 -8.04 -1.97
C LEU A 28 0.43 -9.19 -2.83
N VAL A 29 -0.06 -10.38 -2.58
CA VAL A 29 0.24 -11.59 -3.36
C VAL A 29 -1.07 -12.17 -3.86
N VAL A 30 -1.11 -12.54 -5.13
CA VAL A 30 -2.21 -13.27 -5.76
C VAL A 30 -1.60 -14.51 -6.41
N MET A 31 -2.19 -15.66 -6.16
CA MET A 31 -1.71 -16.91 -6.73
C MET A 31 -1.82 -16.87 -8.25
N PRO A 32 -0.88 -17.51 -8.98
CA PRO A 32 -0.77 -17.37 -10.44
C PRO A 32 -2.08 -17.65 -11.18
N GLU A 33 -2.82 -18.66 -10.76
CA GLU A 33 -4.08 -19.12 -11.37
C GLU A 33 -5.20 -18.06 -11.28
N TRP A 34 -5.06 -17.12 -10.34
CA TRP A 34 -6.05 -16.08 -10.03
C TRP A 34 -5.62 -14.69 -10.49
N GLN A 35 -4.44 -14.58 -11.11
CA GLN A 35 -3.96 -13.30 -11.65
C GLN A 35 -4.72 -12.91 -12.91
N GLY A 36 -4.90 -11.60 -13.10
CA GLY A 36 -5.62 -11.07 -14.27
C GLY A 36 -7.15 -11.01 -14.13
N ALA A 37 -7.75 -11.77 -13.21
CA ALA A 37 -9.20 -11.81 -12.98
C ALA A 37 -9.73 -10.68 -12.06
N GLY A 38 -8.88 -9.71 -11.67
CA GLY A 38 -9.28 -8.62 -10.79
C GLY A 38 -9.38 -8.99 -9.30
N VAL A 39 -9.12 -10.25 -8.94
CA VAL A 39 -9.21 -10.75 -7.56
C VAL A 39 -8.33 -9.94 -6.60
N GLY A 40 -7.09 -9.65 -7.01
CA GLY A 40 -6.14 -8.90 -6.17
C GLY A 40 -6.61 -7.50 -5.82
N THR A 41 -7.19 -6.78 -6.78
CA THR A 41 -7.70 -5.42 -6.57
C THR A 41 -8.97 -5.41 -5.71
N GLN A 42 -9.86 -6.36 -5.94
CA GLN A 42 -11.07 -6.52 -5.12
C GLN A 42 -10.72 -6.87 -3.68
N PHE A 43 -9.82 -7.83 -3.50
CA PHE A 43 -9.36 -8.23 -2.17
C PHE A 43 -8.62 -7.10 -1.45
N LEU A 44 -7.76 -6.36 -2.16
CA LEU A 44 -7.08 -5.19 -1.60
C LEU A 44 -8.10 -4.16 -1.10
N ASN A 45 -9.08 -3.79 -1.94
CA ASN A 45 -10.13 -2.84 -1.57
C ASN A 45 -10.95 -3.33 -0.37
N PHE A 46 -11.32 -4.60 -0.33
CA PHE A 46 -12.05 -5.20 0.78
C PHE A 46 -11.28 -5.07 2.10
N VAL A 47 -10.00 -5.44 2.11
CA VAL A 47 -9.18 -5.37 3.32
C VAL A 47 -8.94 -3.93 3.75
N MET A 48 -8.76 -2.99 2.80
CA MET A 48 -8.58 -1.57 3.12
C MET A 48 -9.87 -0.97 3.71
N GLN A 49 -11.03 -1.36 3.18
CA GLN A 49 -12.33 -0.95 3.71
C GLN A 49 -12.54 -1.49 5.13
N TYR A 50 -12.24 -2.75 5.36
CA TYR A 50 -12.28 -3.39 6.67
C TYR A 50 -11.47 -2.62 7.74
N HIS A 51 -10.27 -2.15 7.38
CA HIS A 51 -9.45 -1.34 8.28
C HIS A 51 -10.02 0.08 8.47
N LEU A 52 -10.57 0.69 7.43
CA LEU A 52 -11.18 2.02 7.49
C LEU A 52 -12.42 2.03 8.39
N GLU A 53 -13.15 0.94 8.44
CA GLU A 53 -14.31 0.75 9.34
C GLU A 53 -13.92 0.51 10.80
N GLY A 54 -12.64 0.29 11.08
CA GLY A 54 -12.12 0.09 12.42
C GLY A 54 -12.00 -1.37 12.84
N ASN A 55 -12.25 -2.31 11.93
CA ASN A 55 -12.20 -3.75 12.20
C ASN A 55 -10.77 -4.33 12.22
N GLY A 56 -9.76 -3.49 12.00
CA GLY A 56 -8.36 -3.89 12.07
C GLY A 56 -7.87 -4.12 13.51
N ARG A 57 -6.65 -4.65 13.64
CA ARG A 57 -6.03 -5.03 14.92
C ARG A 57 -6.08 -3.96 16.02
N CYS A 58 -6.06 -2.68 15.64
CA CYS A 58 -6.06 -1.57 16.60
C CYS A 58 -7.46 -1.07 16.95
N ASN A 59 -8.53 -1.66 16.40
CA ASN A 59 -9.93 -1.23 16.56
C ASN A 59 -10.13 0.28 16.31
N ARG A 60 -9.41 0.83 15.34
CA ARG A 60 -9.42 2.27 15.01
C ARG A 60 -9.68 2.45 13.53
N LYS A 61 -10.53 3.41 13.20
CA LYS A 61 -10.82 3.85 11.83
C LYS A 61 -9.63 4.60 11.27
N LEU A 62 -8.75 3.94 10.56
CA LEU A 62 -7.52 4.49 10.02
C LEU A 62 -7.42 4.22 8.53
N HIS A 63 -6.96 5.24 7.79
CA HIS A 63 -6.62 5.06 6.39
C HIS A 63 -5.44 4.13 6.21
N THR A 64 -5.42 3.45 5.07
CA THR A 64 -4.30 2.58 4.70
C THR A 64 -3.58 3.14 3.49
N PHE A 65 -2.25 3.19 3.58
CA PHE A 65 -1.37 3.51 2.47
C PHE A 65 -0.88 2.23 1.79
N PHE A 66 -0.75 2.29 0.48
CA PHE A 66 -0.21 1.20 -0.33
C PHE A 66 0.81 1.75 -1.33
N HIS A 67 1.96 1.09 -1.45
CA HIS A 67 3.00 1.49 -2.38
C HIS A 67 3.26 0.35 -3.36
N THR A 68 3.29 0.67 -4.64
CA THR A 68 3.53 -0.32 -5.69
C THR A 68 4.34 0.27 -6.84
N SER A 69 5.10 -0.59 -7.51
CA SER A 69 5.77 -0.29 -8.77
C SER A 69 5.18 -1.08 -9.94
N HIS A 70 4.12 -1.87 -9.69
CA HIS A 70 3.49 -2.69 -10.71
C HIS A 70 2.63 -1.82 -11.65
N PRO A 71 2.93 -1.74 -12.97
CA PRO A 71 2.30 -0.75 -13.85
C PRO A 71 0.79 -0.87 -13.95
N GLN A 72 0.27 -2.09 -14.10
CA GLN A 72 -1.17 -2.32 -14.21
C GLN A 72 -1.91 -1.95 -12.92
N LEU A 73 -1.33 -2.26 -11.77
CA LEU A 73 -1.91 -1.91 -10.47
C LEU A 73 -1.87 -0.40 -10.24
N CYS A 74 -0.75 0.27 -10.58
CA CYS A 74 -0.66 1.73 -10.55
C CYS A 74 -1.73 2.38 -11.43
N ASN A 75 -1.95 1.84 -12.63
CA ASN A 75 -2.97 2.34 -13.54
C ASN A 75 -4.37 2.20 -12.96
N TYR A 76 -4.69 1.03 -12.42
CA TYR A 76 -5.98 0.79 -11.75
C TYR A 76 -6.20 1.76 -10.59
N LEU A 77 -5.22 1.89 -9.69
CA LEU A 77 -5.35 2.73 -8.49
C LEU A 77 -5.51 4.21 -8.82
N ARG A 78 -4.84 4.70 -9.88
CA ARG A 78 -4.99 6.08 -10.35
C ARG A 78 -6.38 6.42 -10.88
N HIS A 79 -7.02 5.47 -11.55
CA HIS A 79 -8.34 5.67 -12.15
C HIS A 79 -9.49 5.31 -11.20
N SER A 80 -9.19 4.74 -10.05
CA SER A 80 -10.19 4.36 -9.06
C SER A 80 -10.54 5.54 -8.17
N ASN A 81 -11.83 5.86 -8.07
CA ASN A 81 -12.34 6.88 -7.14
C ASN A 81 -12.17 6.51 -5.65
N LYS A 82 -11.78 5.26 -5.37
CA LYS A 82 -11.52 4.78 -4.00
C LYS A 82 -10.12 5.07 -3.51
N TRP A 83 -9.24 5.56 -4.36
CA TRP A 83 -7.83 5.76 -4.09
C TRP A 83 -7.35 7.15 -4.49
N GLU A 84 -6.46 7.70 -3.69
CA GLU A 84 -5.76 8.96 -3.94
C GLU A 84 -4.27 8.68 -4.10
N GLN A 85 -3.66 9.19 -5.18
CA GLN A 85 -2.22 9.10 -5.35
C GLN A 85 -1.51 10.12 -4.46
N THR A 86 -0.69 9.65 -3.53
CA THR A 86 0.01 10.50 -2.56
C THR A 86 1.46 10.76 -2.93
N SER A 87 2.07 9.89 -3.72
CA SER A 87 3.46 10.07 -4.14
C SER A 87 3.80 9.30 -5.41
N ALA A 88 4.82 9.81 -6.13
CA ALA A 88 5.50 9.10 -7.20
C ALA A 88 6.99 9.40 -7.07
N LYS A 89 7.81 8.39 -6.80
CA LYS A 89 9.25 8.55 -6.55
C LYS A 89 10.04 7.48 -7.29
N LEU A 90 11.19 7.89 -7.81
CA LEU A 90 12.18 6.96 -8.31
C LEU A 90 13.03 6.48 -7.13
N HIS A 91 12.98 5.18 -6.85
CA HIS A 91 13.79 4.55 -5.81
C HIS A 91 15.02 3.87 -6.44
N GLY A 92 16.17 4.07 -5.82
CA GLY A 92 17.45 3.53 -6.28
C GLY A 92 18.63 4.43 -5.92
N ASP A 93 18.41 5.72 -5.71
CA ASP A 93 19.46 6.70 -5.36
C ASP A 93 20.14 6.43 -4.02
N ASN A 94 19.45 5.71 -3.13
CA ASN A 94 19.96 5.42 -1.79
C ASN A 94 21.09 4.38 -1.76
N LYS A 95 21.40 3.71 -2.88
CA LYS A 95 22.45 2.67 -2.91
C LYS A 95 23.81 3.26 -2.54
N ALA A 96 24.21 4.36 -3.18
CA ALA A 96 25.48 5.02 -2.88
C ALA A 96 25.51 5.59 -1.45
N ARG A 97 24.41 6.21 -1.01
CA ARG A 97 24.27 6.73 0.37
C ARG A 97 24.27 5.62 1.40
N GLY A 98 23.57 4.52 1.14
CA GLY A 98 23.56 3.32 1.98
C GLY A 98 24.93 2.69 2.09
N GLN A 99 25.67 2.56 0.98
CA GLN A 99 27.05 2.08 0.98
C GLN A 99 27.97 2.97 1.80
N ALA A 100 27.89 4.29 1.61
CA ALA A 100 28.69 5.24 2.39
C ALA A 100 28.39 5.18 3.90
N SER A 101 27.14 4.99 4.29
CA SER A 101 26.74 4.80 5.69
C SER A 101 27.27 3.48 6.25
N MET A 102 27.16 2.39 5.50
CA MET A 102 27.66 1.09 5.92
C MET A 102 29.18 1.07 6.09
N ILE A 103 29.95 1.70 5.19
CA ILE A 103 31.41 1.85 5.31
C ILE A 103 31.79 2.59 6.60
N LYS A 104 30.98 3.57 7.03
CA LYS A 104 31.22 4.31 8.28
C LYS A 104 30.96 3.47 9.52
N THR A 105 29.97 2.57 9.48
CA THR A 105 29.51 1.80 10.63
C THR A 105 30.07 0.38 10.69
N CYS A 106 30.62 -0.15 9.60
CA CYS A 106 31.26 -1.47 9.58
C CYS A 106 32.49 -1.49 10.48
N LYS A 107 32.53 -2.45 11.41
CA LYS A 107 33.73 -2.74 12.18
C LYS A 107 34.77 -3.38 11.23
N PRO A 108 36.04 -2.98 11.30
CA PRO A 108 37.07 -3.61 10.49
C PRO A 108 37.22 -5.10 10.89
N ILE A 109 37.25 -5.97 9.89
CA ILE A 109 37.58 -7.38 10.06
C ILE A 109 39.07 -7.52 9.75
N GLN A 110 39.85 -8.02 10.70
CA GLN A 110 41.33 -8.16 10.60
C GLN A 110 42.07 -6.85 10.22
N GLY A 111 41.56 -5.68 10.67
CA GLY A 111 42.22 -4.40 10.40
C GLY A 111 41.86 -3.74 9.06
N GLU A 112 41.20 -4.43 8.15
CA GLU A 112 40.74 -3.88 6.89
C GLU A 112 39.21 -3.67 6.88
N LYS A 113 38.78 -2.52 6.34
CA LYS A 113 37.34 -2.28 6.08
C LYS A 113 36.92 -3.03 4.83
N VAL A 114 36.31 -4.19 5.02
CA VAL A 114 35.74 -4.96 3.92
C VAL A 114 34.48 -4.29 3.42
N MET A 115 34.43 -3.95 2.14
CA MET A 115 33.23 -3.44 1.48
C MET A 115 32.22 -4.58 1.32
N VAL A 116 31.21 -4.61 2.18
CA VAL A 116 30.06 -5.51 2.00
C VAL A 116 29.24 -4.97 0.82
N ALA A 117 28.88 -5.84 -0.11
CA ALA A 117 28.05 -5.47 -1.25
C ALA A 117 26.77 -4.77 -0.75
N GLY A 118 26.60 -3.50 -1.11
CA GLY A 118 25.46 -2.71 -0.65
C GLY A 118 24.15 -3.28 -1.16
N TYR A 119 23.26 -3.61 -0.25
CA TYR A 119 21.89 -3.92 -0.57
C TYR A 119 21.18 -2.64 -1.00
N GLY A 120 20.96 -2.51 -2.28
CA GLY A 120 20.18 -1.40 -2.85
C GLY A 120 19.18 -1.95 -3.85
N GLY A 121 17.92 -1.51 -3.75
CA GLY A 121 16.92 -1.83 -4.75
C GLY A 121 17.32 -1.26 -6.12
N HIS A 122 16.97 -1.99 -7.19
CA HIS A 122 17.10 -1.46 -8.54
C HIS A 122 16.28 -0.18 -8.69
N PHE A 123 16.71 0.72 -9.59
CA PHE A 123 15.94 1.90 -9.96
C PHE A 123 14.53 1.48 -10.40
N ARG A 124 13.54 1.92 -9.67
CA ARG A 124 12.13 1.67 -9.98
C ARG A 124 11.26 2.84 -9.56
N ALA A 125 10.30 3.18 -10.39
CA ALA A 125 9.27 4.14 -10.04
C ALA A 125 8.29 3.47 -9.07
N VAL A 126 8.23 3.95 -7.84
CA VAL A 126 7.27 3.51 -6.83
C VAL A 126 6.23 4.60 -6.63
N GLN A 127 4.97 4.22 -6.74
CA GLN A 127 3.84 5.12 -6.52
C GLN A 127 3.15 4.76 -5.22
N GLY A 128 2.82 5.78 -4.44
CA GLY A 128 2.10 5.67 -3.19
C GLY A 128 0.65 6.09 -3.35
N PHE A 129 -0.24 5.35 -2.73
CA PHE A 129 -1.67 5.55 -2.76
C PHE A 129 -2.25 5.48 -1.35
N LYS A 130 -3.30 6.26 -1.10
CA LYS A 130 -4.09 6.26 0.12
C LYS A 130 -5.49 5.77 -0.20
N TYR A 131 -6.00 4.82 0.57
CA TYR A 131 -7.38 4.37 0.42
C TYR A 131 -8.34 5.37 1.06
N LEU A 132 -9.32 5.84 0.29
CA LEU A 132 -10.33 6.83 0.73
C LEU A 132 -11.62 6.17 1.22
N GLY A 133 -11.89 4.96 0.77
CA GLY A 133 -13.15 4.25 1.04
C GLY A 133 -14.07 4.16 -0.17
N GLN A 134 -15.20 3.50 0.03
CA GLN A 134 -16.30 3.54 -0.94
C GLN A 134 -17.01 4.89 -0.76
N ILE A 135 -17.10 5.66 -1.83
CA ILE A 135 -17.99 6.82 -1.86
C ILE A 135 -19.41 6.24 -1.94
N THR A 136 -20.10 6.19 -0.81
CA THR A 136 -21.55 6.09 -0.83
C THR A 136 -22.03 7.41 -1.39
N GLU A 137 -22.53 7.43 -2.61
CA GLU A 137 -23.34 8.54 -3.10
C GLU A 137 -24.57 8.62 -2.17
N THR A 138 -24.48 9.45 -1.17
CA THR A 138 -25.64 9.90 -0.41
C THR A 138 -26.43 10.71 -1.40
N THR A 139 -27.48 10.12 -1.92
CA THR A 139 -28.55 10.79 -2.67
C THR A 139 -28.96 12.01 -1.87
N THR A 140 -28.58 13.20 -2.33
CA THR A 140 -29.12 14.46 -1.88
C THR A 140 -30.51 14.63 -2.54
N GLU A 141 -31.46 13.83 -2.11
CA GLU A 141 -32.88 14.03 -2.28
C GLU A 141 -33.47 14.25 -0.90
N ASP A 142 -33.37 15.48 -0.38
CA ASP A 142 -34.27 16.03 0.63
C ASP A 142 -33.85 17.48 0.88
N ASN A 143 -34.30 18.41 -0.01
CA ASN A 143 -34.65 19.78 0.38
C ASN A 143 -35.20 20.58 -0.83
N LYS A 144 -36.39 20.24 -1.25
CA LYS A 144 -37.25 21.16 -1.99
C LYS A 144 -38.71 20.87 -1.63
N ASN A 145 -39.11 21.29 -0.47
CA ASN A 145 -40.50 21.67 -0.22
C ASN A 145 -40.64 22.18 1.21
N GLU A 146 -40.37 23.45 1.41
CA GLU A 146 -41.04 24.26 2.42
C GLU A 146 -40.78 25.73 2.07
N GLY A 147 -41.82 26.37 1.58
CA GLY A 147 -41.78 27.81 1.41
C GLY A 147 -42.75 28.36 0.37
N LYS A 148 -44.06 28.16 0.59
CA LYS A 148 -45.08 29.10 0.13
C LYS A 148 -46.40 28.79 0.83
N VAL A 149 -46.67 29.50 1.87
CA VAL A 149 -47.95 30.10 2.17
C VAL A 149 -47.67 31.46 2.78
#